data_4b7043eff9f7e38311bc2526fc4694c0
#
_entry.id   4b7043eff9f7e38311bc2526fc4694c0
#
_cell.length_a   1.000
_cell.length_b   1.000
_cell.length_c   1.000
_cell.angle_alpha   90.00
_cell.angle_beta   90.00
_cell.angle_gamma   90.00
#
_symmetry.space_group_name_H-M   'P 1'
#
loop_
_entity.id
_entity.type
_entity.pdbx_description
1 polymer ?
#
loop_
_entity_poly.entity_id
_entity_poly.type
_entity_poly.pdbx_seq_one_letter_code
_entity_poly.pdbx_strand_id
1 'polypeptide(L)'
;MNAEALETLHQRLTLALQALPEESRRVFHGRGRCWEGLEHLTADWLQGVLLVSLFRDPGAAPLQALREVLETLTRSPQWPVDARLLLQHRYLPDSHTEALRGEVPEEWLISENGLRYKLDLGRKQNNGLFLDMRYGRRWVQEQAQGKRVLNLFAYTCGFSVAAIAGGAARVVNLDMARAALSRGRDNHRLNGHDLGGVEFLGHELFKSWGKVKRSGPYDLVIIDPPSFQKGSFALSRDYQKILRRLPELLAEAGVVLACVNDPDVGPGFLIEEMAREAPELAFSERLENPPEFPDIHPDSSLKALVFKRR
;
A
#
# COMPACT_ATOMS: atom_id res chain seq x y z
N MET A 1 -15.82 -17.12 -11.51
CA MET A 1 -15.86 -17.98 -10.30
C MET A 1 -16.82 -19.15 -10.58
N ASN A 2 -16.34 -20.37 -10.47
CA ASN A 2 -17.13 -21.58 -10.52
C ASN A 2 -17.27 -22.17 -9.09
N ALA A 3 -18.01 -23.30 -8.92
CA ALA A 3 -18.22 -23.89 -7.61
C ALA A 3 -16.93 -24.36 -6.92
N GLU A 4 -15.96 -24.88 -7.67
CA GLU A 4 -14.66 -25.32 -7.15
C GLU A 4 -13.83 -24.14 -6.61
N ALA A 5 -13.81 -23.02 -7.34
CA ALA A 5 -13.15 -21.80 -6.89
C ALA A 5 -13.78 -21.25 -5.59
N LEU A 6 -15.11 -21.27 -5.49
CA LEU A 6 -15.82 -20.83 -4.28
C LEU A 6 -15.57 -21.76 -3.09
N GLU A 7 -15.50 -23.07 -3.30
CA GLU A 7 -15.13 -24.03 -2.27
C GLU A 7 -13.68 -23.81 -1.79
N THR A 8 -12.75 -23.57 -2.72
CA THR A 8 -11.36 -23.21 -2.40
C THR A 8 -11.31 -21.94 -1.56
N LEU A 9 -12.05 -20.90 -1.94
CA LEU A 9 -12.14 -19.65 -1.17
C LEU A 9 -12.66 -19.89 0.24
N HIS A 10 -13.75 -20.66 0.37
CA HIS A 10 -14.35 -20.99 1.67
C HIS A 10 -13.34 -21.70 2.58
N GLN A 11 -12.65 -22.72 2.07
CA GLN A 11 -11.64 -23.46 2.83
C GLN A 11 -10.49 -22.56 3.28
N ARG A 12 -9.97 -21.68 2.40
CA ARG A 12 -8.88 -20.76 2.71
C ARG A 12 -9.27 -19.72 3.76
N LEU A 13 -10.46 -19.14 3.65
CA LEU A 13 -10.94 -18.18 4.63
C LEU A 13 -11.28 -18.88 5.97
N THR A 14 -11.83 -20.08 5.96
CA THR A 14 -12.06 -20.88 7.18
C THR A 14 -10.74 -21.16 7.90
N LEU A 15 -9.68 -21.52 7.16
CA LEU A 15 -8.35 -21.72 7.73
C LEU A 15 -7.78 -20.41 8.33
N ALA A 16 -7.96 -19.30 7.63
CA ALA A 16 -7.53 -17.99 8.14
C ALA A 16 -8.26 -17.59 9.44
N LEU A 17 -9.56 -17.92 9.57
CA LEU A 17 -10.32 -17.65 10.79
C LEU A 17 -9.82 -18.43 12.02
N GLN A 18 -9.12 -19.55 11.83
CA GLN A 18 -8.55 -20.33 12.95
C GLN A 18 -7.35 -19.65 13.60
N ALA A 19 -6.66 -18.74 12.87
CA ALA A 19 -5.46 -18.05 13.32
C ALA A 19 -5.43 -16.61 12.78
N LEU A 20 -6.44 -15.82 13.14
CA LEU A 20 -6.51 -14.41 12.72
C LEU A 20 -5.32 -13.64 13.28
N PRO A 21 -4.67 -12.83 12.46
CA PRO A 21 -3.56 -12.00 12.92
C PRO A 21 -4.05 -10.90 13.87
N GLU A 22 -3.20 -10.55 14.84
CA GLU A 22 -3.47 -9.45 15.78
C GLU A 22 -3.48 -8.09 15.09
N GLU A 23 -2.61 -7.91 14.08
CA GLU A 23 -2.58 -6.71 13.23
C GLU A 23 -3.27 -6.96 11.89
N SER A 24 -3.53 -5.90 11.15
CA SER A 24 -4.14 -5.99 9.84
C SER A 24 -3.27 -6.73 8.84
N ARG A 25 -3.84 -7.68 8.12
CA ARG A 25 -3.16 -8.52 7.12
C ARG A 25 -4.10 -8.91 5.98
N ARG A 26 -3.49 -9.12 4.82
CA ARG A 26 -4.15 -9.90 3.76
C ARG A 26 -4.31 -11.35 4.22
N VAL A 27 -5.50 -11.89 4.13
CA VAL A 27 -5.77 -13.31 4.48
C VAL A 27 -6.09 -14.16 3.25
N PHE A 28 -6.38 -13.51 2.12
CA PHE A 28 -6.52 -14.19 0.83
C PHE A 28 -6.11 -13.26 -0.33
N HIS A 29 -5.21 -13.72 -1.20
CA HIS A 29 -4.69 -12.94 -2.33
C HIS A 29 -4.88 -13.68 -3.65
N GLY A 30 -6.05 -13.57 -4.27
CA GLY A 30 -6.32 -14.18 -5.58
C GLY A 30 -5.52 -13.51 -6.71
N ARG A 31 -5.23 -12.22 -6.60
CA ARG A 31 -4.57 -11.42 -7.66
C ARG A 31 -3.18 -11.92 -8.05
N GLY A 32 -2.51 -12.69 -7.20
CA GLY A 32 -1.28 -13.39 -7.56
C GLY A 32 -1.48 -14.63 -8.42
N ARG A 33 -2.71 -14.94 -8.84
CA ARG A 33 -3.07 -16.00 -9.78
C ARG A 33 -2.75 -17.42 -9.31
N CYS A 34 -2.54 -17.59 -8.00
CA CYS A 34 -2.30 -18.91 -7.39
C CYS A 34 -3.55 -19.78 -7.30
N TRP A 35 -4.75 -19.22 -7.53
CA TRP A 35 -6.04 -19.91 -7.43
C TRP A 35 -6.93 -19.58 -8.63
N GLU A 36 -7.15 -20.58 -9.46
CA GLU A 36 -7.96 -20.47 -10.68
C GLU A 36 -9.39 -19.99 -10.37
N GLY A 37 -9.89 -19.03 -11.14
CA GLY A 37 -11.22 -18.45 -10.98
C GLY A 37 -11.36 -17.42 -9.84
N LEU A 38 -10.30 -17.16 -9.06
CA LEU A 38 -10.26 -16.19 -7.93
C LEU A 38 -9.27 -15.02 -8.16
N GLU A 39 -8.77 -14.85 -9.38
CA GLU A 39 -7.73 -13.85 -9.73
C GLU A 39 -8.16 -12.40 -9.51
N HIS A 40 -9.46 -12.18 -9.37
CA HIS A 40 -10.04 -10.84 -9.19
C HIS A 40 -10.59 -10.58 -7.79
N LEU A 41 -10.18 -11.42 -6.81
CA LEU A 41 -10.66 -11.33 -5.43
C LEU A 41 -9.50 -11.25 -4.45
N THR A 42 -9.68 -10.44 -3.42
CA THR A 42 -8.80 -10.42 -2.24
C THR A 42 -9.63 -10.35 -0.97
N ALA A 43 -9.08 -10.84 0.15
CA ALA A 43 -9.68 -10.64 1.46
C ALA A 43 -8.62 -10.14 2.45
N ASP A 44 -8.96 -9.08 3.17
CA ASP A 44 -8.13 -8.44 4.18
C ASP A 44 -8.81 -8.55 5.55
N TRP A 45 -8.07 -9.05 6.54
CA TRP A 45 -8.46 -8.95 7.93
C TRP A 45 -7.98 -7.60 8.49
N LEU A 46 -8.92 -6.78 8.93
CA LEU A 46 -8.69 -5.42 9.39
C LEU A 46 -9.09 -5.28 10.87
N GLN A 47 -8.66 -6.22 11.71
CA GLN A 47 -8.89 -6.20 13.18
C GLN A 47 -10.37 -6.03 13.56
N GLY A 48 -11.19 -7.01 13.20
CA GLY A 48 -12.64 -7.00 13.43
C GLY A 48 -13.47 -6.73 12.18
N VAL A 49 -12.83 -6.52 11.03
CA VAL A 49 -13.49 -6.46 9.72
C VAL A 49 -12.82 -7.43 8.77
N LEU A 50 -13.57 -8.37 8.20
CA LEU A 50 -13.16 -9.09 7.01
C LEU A 50 -13.68 -8.33 5.79
N LEU A 51 -12.76 -7.69 5.06
CA LEU A 51 -13.05 -6.96 3.84
C LEU A 51 -12.70 -7.80 2.63
N VAL A 52 -13.71 -8.25 1.89
CA VAL A 52 -13.54 -8.93 0.61
C VAL A 52 -13.67 -7.92 -0.52
N SER A 53 -12.71 -7.88 -1.42
CA SER A 53 -12.69 -6.91 -2.54
C SER A 53 -12.73 -7.62 -3.88
N LEU A 54 -13.66 -7.21 -4.75
CA LEU A 54 -13.79 -7.65 -6.13
C LEU A 54 -13.24 -6.60 -7.08
N PHE A 55 -12.30 -7.01 -7.94
CA PHE A 55 -11.65 -6.13 -8.93
C PHE A 55 -12.23 -6.24 -10.34
N ARG A 56 -13.11 -7.21 -10.55
CA ARG A 56 -13.83 -7.44 -11.80
C ARG A 56 -15.25 -7.88 -11.47
N ASP A 57 -16.22 -7.46 -12.32
CA ASP A 57 -17.60 -7.94 -12.21
C ASP A 57 -17.67 -9.45 -12.48
N PRO A 58 -18.10 -10.26 -11.51
CA PRO A 58 -18.24 -11.70 -11.70
C PRO A 58 -19.52 -12.09 -12.42
N GLY A 59 -20.47 -11.16 -12.60
CA GLY A 59 -21.83 -11.39 -13.04
C GLY A 59 -22.77 -11.79 -11.88
N ALA A 60 -24.10 -11.70 -12.12
CA ALA A 60 -25.10 -11.81 -11.05
C ALA A 60 -25.10 -13.16 -10.32
N ALA A 61 -25.07 -14.28 -11.04
CA ALA A 61 -25.15 -15.60 -10.41
C ALA A 61 -23.88 -15.96 -9.62
N PRO A 62 -22.63 -15.74 -10.13
CA PRO A 62 -21.43 -15.95 -9.32
C PRO A 62 -21.31 -14.97 -8.13
N LEU A 63 -21.84 -13.76 -8.25
CA LEU A 63 -21.86 -12.81 -7.14
C LEU A 63 -22.78 -13.28 -6.03
N GLN A 64 -23.96 -13.79 -6.37
CA GLN A 64 -24.90 -14.35 -5.39
C GLN A 64 -24.29 -15.57 -4.68
N ALA A 65 -23.66 -16.48 -5.43
CA ALA A 65 -23.00 -17.64 -4.85
C ALA A 65 -21.82 -17.25 -3.93
N LEU A 66 -21.07 -16.20 -4.30
CA LEU A 66 -20.03 -15.64 -3.42
C LEU A 66 -20.62 -15.12 -2.10
N ARG A 67 -21.73 -14.36 -2.14
CA ARG A 67 -22.39 -13.87 -0.91
C ARG A 67 -22.78 -15.05 0.01
N GLU A 68 -23.40 -16.09 -0.54
CA GLU A 68 -23.80 -17.27 0.22
C GLU A 68 -22.61 -17.97 0.90
N VAL A 69 -21.50 -18.12 0.18
CA VAL A 69 -20.25 -18.67 0.73
C VAL A 69 -19.71 -17.79 1.85
N LEU A 70 -19.65 -16.48 1.66
CA LEU A 70 -19.16 -15.54 2.66
C LEU A 70 -20.07 -15.47 3.89
N GLU A 71 -21.39 -15.51 3.73
CA GLU A 71 -22.34 -15.56 4.83
C GLU A 71 -22.20 -16.87 5.64
N THR A 72 -21.89 -17.98 4.98
CA THR A 72 -21.66 -19.25 5.67
C THR A 72 -20.46 -19.18 6.62
N LEU A 73 -19.40 -18.43 6.26
CA LEU A 73 -18.26 -18.20 7.15
C LEU A 73 -18.68 -17.54 8.48
N THR A 74 -19.68 -16.65 8.44
CA THR A 74 -20.12 -15.93 9.65
C THR A 74 -20.87 -16.80 10.64
N ARG A 75 -21.25 -18.01 10.23
CA ARG A 75 -21.90 -19.03 11.09
C ARG A 75 -20.88 -19.99 11.72
N SER A 76 -19.62 -19.89 11.31
CA SER A 76 -18.53 -20.70 11.86
C SER A 76 -18.30 -20.36 13.35
N PRO A 77 -18.01 -21.36 14.21
CA PRO A 77 -17.62 -21.13 15.61
C PRO A 77 -16.36 -20.26 15.75
N GLN A 78 -15.51 -20.19 14.71
CA GLN A 78 -14.29 -19.39 14.67
C GLN A 78 -14.57 -17.93 14.27
N TRP A 79 -15.77 -17.60 13.80
CA TRP A 79 -16.10 -16.21 13.47
C TRP A 79 -16.15 -15.36 14.74
N PRO A 80 -15.35 -14.26 14.83
CA PRO A 80 -15.38 -13.40 16.01
C PRO A 80 -16.75 -12.73 16.17
N VAL A 81 -17.28 -12.72 17.39
CA VAL A 81 -18.68 -12.32 17.70
C VAL A 81 -19.03 -10.94 17.12
N ASP A 82 -18.12 -9.97 17.28
CA ASP A 82 -18.34 -8.56 16.88
C ASP A 82 -17.74 -8.25 15.51
N ALA A 83 -17.23 -9.28 14.78
CA ALA A 83 -16.61 -9.06 13.48
C ALA A 83 -17.65 -8.72 12.41
N ARG A 84 -17.25 -7.82 11.52
CA ARG A 84 -18.02 -7.38 10.35
C ARG A 84 -17.54 -8.13 9.12
N LEU A 85 -18.45 -8.36 8.18
CA LEU A 85 -18.14 -8.88 6.86
C LEU A 85 -18.59 -7.87 5.82
N LEU A 86 -17.62 -7.34 5.07
CA LEU A 86 -17.85 -6.33 4.04
C LEU A 86 -17.42 -6.87 2.67
N LEU A 87 -18.21 -6.54 1.65
CA LEU A 87 -17.90 -6.86 0.25
C LEU A 87 -17.76 -5.56 -0.55
N GLN A 88 -16.56 -5.28 -1.06
CA GLN A 88 -16.26 -4.07 -1.83
C GLN A 88 -16.23 -4.38 -3.32
N HIS A 89 -17.06 -3.68 -4.08
CA HIS A 89 -17.16 -3.76 -5.54
C HIS A 89 -16.23 -2.73 -6.21
N ARG A 90 -14.92 -3.03 -6.23
CA ARG A 90 -13.90 -2.11 -6.76
C ARG A 90 -13.98 -1.89 -8.28
N TYR A 91 -14.69 -2.75 -9.00
CA TYR A 91 -14.94 -2.62 -10.43
C TYR A 91 -15.99 -1.55 -10.76
N LEU A 92 -16.78 -1.11 -9.77
CA LEU A 92 -17.72 -0.02 -9.94
C LEU A 92 -17.01 1.34 -9.81
N PRO A 93 -17.48 2.38 -10.53
CA PRO A 93 -16.86 3.71 -10.51
C PRO A 93 -16.78 4.35 -9.12
N ASP A 94 -17.78 4.09 -8.27
CA ASP A 94 -17.86 4.59 -6.89
C ASP A 94 -17.27 3.62 -5.86
N SER A 95 -16.75 2.46 -6.32
CA SER A 95 -16.19 1.40 -5.45
C SER A 95 -17.07 1.05 -4.26
N HIS A 96 -18.37 0.90 -4.51
CA HIS A 96 -19.38 0.63 -3.49
C HIS A 96 -18.99 -0.52 -2.56
N THR A 97 -19.16 -0.32 -1.26
CA THR A 97 -18.99 -1.36 -0.22
C THR A 97 -20.33 -1.68 0.40
N GLU A 98 -20.71 -2.96 0.40
CA GLU A 98 -21.90 -3.47 1.09
C GLU A 98 -21.51 -4.23 2.36
N ALA A 99 -22.38 -4.17 3.38
CA ALA A 99 -22.22 -4.99 4.57
C ALA A 99 -23.03 -6.28 4.42
N LEU A 100 -22.35 -7.42 4.43
CA LEU A 100 -22.99 -8.74 4.50
C LEU A 100 -23.28 -9.12 5.96
N ARG A 101 -22.48 -8.59 6.91
CA ARG A 101 -22.72 -8.68 8.34
C ARG A 101 -22.23 -7.42 9.05
N GLY A 102 -23.05 -6.89 9.96
CA GLY A 102 -22.78 -5.61 10.64
C GLY A 102 -23.11 -4.41 9.76
N GLU A 103 -22.31 -3.38 9.83
CA GLU A 103 -22.46 -2.13 9.07
C GLU A 103 -21.13 -1.70 8.47
N VAL A 104 -21.17 -0.88 7.42
CA VAL A 104 -19.97 -0.24 6.86
C VAL A 104 -19.60 0.94 7.77
N PRO A 105 -18.45 0.92 8.45
CA PRO A 105 -18.05 2.02 9.31
C PRO A 105 -17.61 3.23 8.48
N GLU A 106 -17.89 4.44 8.98
CA GLU A 106 -17.38 5.67 8.35
C GLU A 106 -15.86 5.74 8.41
N GLU A 107 -15.27 5.29 9.52
CA GLU A 107 -13.84 5.23 9.74
C GLU A 107 -13.49 3.95 10.50
N TRP A 108 -12.35 3.38 10.18
CA TRP A 108 -11.85 2.18 10.86
C TRP A 108 -10.40 2.33 11.25
N LEU A 109 -10.07 1.99 12.48
CA LEU A 109 -8.70 2.04 12.98
C LEU A 109 -8.07 0.65 12.90
N ILE A 110 -6.86 0.61 12.37
CA ILE A 110 -6.06 -0.61 12.28
C ILE A 110 -4.66 -0.37 12.84
N SER A 111 -3.95 -1.47 13.12
CA SER A 111 -2.52 -1.43 13.40
C SER A 111 -1.72 -2.27 12.41
N GLU A 112 -0.49 -1.82 12.15
CA GLU A 112 0.52 -2.50 11.36
C GLU A 112 1.91 -2.11 11.86
N ASN A 113 2.77 -3.11 12.12
CA ASN A 113 4.13 -2.90 12.68
C ASN A 113 4.13 -2.03 13.96
N GLY A 114 3.13 -2.21 14.82
CA GLY A 114 2.96 -1.43 16.04
C GLY A 114 2.43 0.00 15.85
N LEU A 115 2.11 0.42 14.62
CA LEU A 115 1.63 1.75 14.28
C LEU A 115 0.16 1.72 13.89
N ARG A 116 -0.57 2.79 14.23
CA ARG A 116 -2.02 2.90 13.98
C ARG A 116 -2.31 3.72 12.74
N TYR A 117 -3.30 3.28 11.99
CA TYR A 117 -3.75 3.92 10.75
C TYR A 117 -5.27 3.98 10.68
N LYS A 118 -5.77 5.04 10.06
CA LYS A 118 -7.19 5.28 9.86
C LYS A 118 -7.59 4.94 8.43
N LEU A 119 -8.52 4.00 8.27
CA LEU A 119 -9.05 3.57 6.99
C LEU A 119 -10.44 4.16 6.73
N ASP A 120 -10.79 4.24 5.44
CA ASP A 120 -12.12 4.54 4.93
C ASP A 120 -12.59 3.31 4.13
N LEU A 121 -13.55 2.58 4.66
CA LEU A 121 -14.04 1.33 4.07
C LEU A 121 -15.31 1.50 3.22
N GLY A 122 -15.84 2.73 3.13
CA GLY A 122 -17.14 3.00 2.51
C GLY A 122 -17.11 3.10 0.98
N ARG A 123 -16.66 4.26 0.47
CA ARG A 123 -16.83 4.64 -0.94
C ARG A 123 -15.54 4.94 -1.70
N LYS A 124 -14.39 4.66 -1.12
CA LYS A 124 -13.12 4.93 -1.78
C LYS A 124 -12.53 3.66 -2.37
N GLN A 125 -12.03 3.77 -3.58
CA GLN A 125 -11.32 2.67 -4.24
C GLN A 125 -10.12 2.20 -3.40
N ASN A 126 -9.38 3.13 -2.80
CA ASN A 126 -8.25 2.86 -1.92
C ASN A 126 -8.62 3.21 -0.48
N ASN A 127 -8.51 2.25 0.42
CA ASN A 127 -9.02 2.33 1.79
C ASN A 127 -8.14 3.14 2.75
N GLY A 128 -6.94 3.56 2.35
CA GLY A 128 -6.06 4.40 3.15
C GLY A 128 -4.70 3.78 3.46
N LEU A 129 -4.52 2.45 3.34
CA LEU A 129 -3.23 1.79 3.50
C LEU A 129 -3.11 0.61 2.53
N PHE A 130 -1.96 0.48 1.87
CA PHE A 130 -1.65 -0.65 1.01
C PHE A 130 -0.86 -1.70 1.81
N LEU A 131 -1.48 -2.83 2.13
CA LEU A 131 -0.91 -3.85 3.03
C LEU A 131 0.28 -4.61 2.42
N ASP A 132 0.41 -4.65 1.10
CA ASP A 132 1.56 -5.22 0.38
C ASP A 132 2.87 -4.48 0.67
N MET A 133 2.80 -3.19 1.01
CA MET A 133 3.97 -2.37 1.35
C MET A 133 4.37 -2.45 2.84
N ARG A 134 3.84 -3.40 3.60
CA ARG A 134 4.13 -3.56 5.04
C ARG A 134 5.62 -3.71 5.36
N TYR A 135 6.33 -4.51 4.58
CA TYR A 135 7.77 -4.71 4.76
C TYR A 135 8.58 -3.49 4.34
N GLY A 136 8.16 -2.76 3.30
CA GLY A 136 8.76 -1.48 2.93
C GLY A 136 8.62 -0.44 4.03
N ARG A 137 7.45 -0.34 4.68
CA ARG A 137 7.25 0.55 5.82
C ARG A 137 8.07 0.15 7.03
N ARG A 138 8.19 -1.15 7.35
CA ARG A 138 9.07 -1.64 8.41
C ARG A 138 10.52 -1.28 8.13
N TRP A 139 10.99 -1.54 6.92
CA TRP A 139 12.34 -1.19 6.52
C TRP A 139 12.62 0.32 6.68
N VAL A 140 11.67 1.18 6.26
CA VAL A 140 11.80 2.63 6.46
C VAL A 140 11.87 2.98 7.96
N GLN A 141 11.04 2.37 8.81
CA GLN A 141 11.06 2.57 10.25
C GLN A 141 12.43 2.21 10.85
N GLU A 142 13.03 1.10 10.43
CA GLU A 142 14.34 0.63 10.89
C GLU A 142 15.50 1.52 10.39
N GLN A 143 15.34 2.14 9.21
CA GLN A 143 16.39 2.96 8.61
C GLN A 143 16.33 4.46 8.95
N ALA A 144 15.26 4.93 9.58
CA ALA A 144 14.95 6.37 9.63
C ALA A 144 15.66 7.16 10.73
N GLN A 145 16.30 6.51 11.73
CA GLN A 145 16.88 7.18 12.90
C GLN A 145 17.79 8.35 12.52
N GLY A 146 17.43 9.56 12.98
CA GLY A 146 18.16 10.81 12.76
C GLY A 146 18.11 11.35 11.32
N LYS A 147 17.43 10.69 10.40
CA LYS A 147 17.43 11.01 8.97
C LYS A 147 16.42 12.08 8.59
N ARG A 148 16.75 12.78 7.51
CA ARG A 148 15.84 13.66 6.76
C ARG A 148 15.27 12.83 5.62
N VAL A 149 13.95 12.62 5.63
CA VAL A 149 13.25 11.74 4.72
C VAL A 149 12.39 12.53 3.75
N LEU A 150 12.46 12.20 2.46
CA LEU A 150 11.53 12.66 1.44
C LEU A 150 10.60 11.52 1.04
N ASN A 151 9.30 11.72 1.18
CA ASN A 151 8.26 10.78 0.82
C ASN A 151 7.46 11.33 -0.36
N LEU A 152 7.75 10.86 -1.56
CA LEU A 152 7.05 11.23 -2.79
C LEU A 152 5.87 10.31 -3.04
N PHE A 153 4.76 10.88 -3.55
CA PHE A 153 3.46 10.19 -3.68
C PHE A 153 2.97 9.67 -2.32
N ALA A 154 3.01 10.58 -1.34
CA ALA A 154 2.88 10.24 0.07
C ALA A 154 1.53 9.66 0.46
N TYR A 155 0.47 9.86 -0.36
CA TYR A 155 -0.90 9.40 -0.08
C TYR A 155 -1.31 9.75 1.35
N THR A 156 -1.70 8.77 2.17
CA THR A 156 -2.05 8.95 3.59
C THR A 156 -0.85 8.93 4.53
N CYS A 157 0.34 9.12 3.99
CA CYS A 157 1.62 9.24 4.72
C CYS A 157 2.04 7.97 5.50
N GLY A 158 1.69 6.77 5.04
CA GLY A 158 2.05 5.53 5.74
C GLY A 158 3.56 5.39 5.97
N PHE A 159 4.38 5.70 4.97
CA PHE A 159 5.84 5.73 5.11
C PHE A 159 6.34 6.84 6.05
N SER A 160 5.70 7.99 6.03
CA SER A 160 6.05 9.11 6.92
C SER A 160 5.81 8.77 8.39
N VAL A 161 4.67 8.13 8.68
CA VAL A 161 4.35 7.63 10.02
C VAL A 161 5.41 6.64 10.49
N ALA A 162 5.78 5.69 9.63
CA ALA A 162 6.85 4.71 9.91
C ALA A 162 8.21 5.41 10.14
N ALA A 163 8.57 6.39 9.30
CA ALA A 163 9.83 7.12 9.42
C ALA A 163 9.92 7.90 10.75
N ILE A 164 8.87 8.62 11.15
CA ILE A 164 8.86 9.37 12.42
C ILE A 164 8.92 8.38 13.61
N ALA A 165 8.17 7.28 13.56
CA ALA A 165 8.25 6.26 14.59
C ALA A 165 9.65 5.63 14.70
N GLY A 166 10.38 5.54 13.59
CA GLY A 166 11.78 5.11 13.52
C GLY A 166 12.80 6.19 13.90
N GLY A 167 12.35 7.36 14.38
CA GLY A 167 13.23 8.43 14.86
C GLY A 167 13.77 9.36 13.76
N ALA A 168 13.07 9.49 12.62
CA ALA A 168 13.44 10.48 11.61
C ALA A 168 13.50 11.89 12.20
N ALA A 169 14.54 12.64 11.89
CA ALA A 169 14.68 14.03 12.32
C ALA A 169 13.69 14.97 11.60
N ARG A 170 13.38 14.66 10.35
CA ARG A 170 12.40 15.39 9.54
C ARG A 170 11.85 14.54 8.42
N VAL A 171 10.56 14.68 8.12
CA VAL A 171 9.93 14.07 6.95
C VAL A 171 9.22 15.13 6.12
N VAL A 172 9.47 15.12 4.82
CA VAL A 172 8.76 15.94 3.84
C VAL A 172 7.88 15.03 3.00
N ASN A 173 6.58 15.23 3.08
CA ASN A 173 5.58 14.50 2.31
C ASN A 173 5.10 15.34 1.13
N LEU A 174 5.13 14.78 -0.06
CA LEU A 174 4.58 15.42 -1.25
C LEU A 174 3.52 14.51 -1.89
N ASP A 175 2.32 15.04 -2.04
CA ASP A 175 1.22 14.44 -2.78
C ASP A 175 0.28 15.54 -3.32
N MET A 176 -0.30 15.32 -4.49
CA MET A 176 -1.27 16.28 -5.03
C MET A 176 -2.64 16.18 -4.34
N ALA A 177 -2.97 15.04 -3.75
CA ALA A 177 -4.23 14.77 -3.07
C ALA A 177 -4.21 15.33 -1.63
N ARG A 178 -4.59 16.61 -1.47
CA ARG A 178 -4.61 17.29 -0.16
C ARG A 178 -5.45 16.55 0.90
N ALA A 179 -6.54 15.91 0.50
CA ALA A 179 -7.37 15.12 1.40
C ALA A 179 -6.61 13.90 1.95
N ALA A 180 -5.77 13.26 1.12
CA ALA A 180 -4.91 12.16 1.56
C ALA A 180 -3.84 12.66 2.56
N LEU A 181 -3.20 13.81 2.31
CA LEU A 181 -2.28 14.44 3.25
C LEU A 181 -2.96 14.86 4.56
N SER A 182 -4.22 15.28 4.52
CA SER A 182 -5.00 15.54 5.75
C SER A 182 -5.16 14.27 6.59
N ARG A 183 -5.52 13.15 5.93
CA ARG A 183 -5.55 11.83 6.57
C ARG A 183 -4.17 11.43 7.12
N GLY A 184 -3.10 11.78 6.41
CA GLY A 184 -1.73 11.60 6.88
C GLY A 184 -1.45 12.32 8.20
N ARG A 185 -1.92 13.57 8.37
CA ARG A 185 -1.82 14.27 9.66
C ARG A 185 -2.57 13.55 10.78
N ASP A 186 -3.75 13.01 10.48
CA ASP A 186 -4.51 12.23 11.45
C ASP A 186 -3.77 10.94 11.83
N ASN A 187 -3.16 10.25 10.87
CA ASN A 187 -2.35 9.06 11.13
C ASN A 187 -1.14 9.37 12.02
N HIS A 188 -0.45 10.50 11.84
CA HIS A 188 0.60 10.95 12.76
C HIS A 188 0.06 11.21 14.17
N ARG A 189 -1.07 11.92 14.29
CA ARG A 189 -1.71 12.20 15.60
C ARG A 189 -2.14 10.94 16.34
N LEU A 190 -2.68 9.94 15.61
CA LEU A 190 -3.04 8.63 16.17
C LEU A 190 -1.86 7.92 16.84
N ASN A 191 -0.64 8.19 16.39
CA ASN A 191 0.60 7.63 16.91
C ASN A 191 1.32 8.58 17.89
N GLY A 192 0.70 9.70 18.27
CA GLY A 192 1.29 10.66 19.21
C GLY A 192 2.52 11.41 18.65
N HIS A 193 2.69 11.46 17.33
CA HIS A 193 3.83 12.11 16.71
C HIS A 193 3.71 13.64 16.78
N ASP A 194 4.81 14.30 17.15
CA ASP A 194 4.96 15.74 16.97
C ASP A 194 5.05 16.06 15.46
N LEU A 195 4.18 16.97 15.01
CA LEU A 195 4.16 17.42 13.62
C LEU A 195 5.18 18.52 13.29
N GLY A 196 5.92 19.03 14.26
CA GLY A 196 6.97 20.04 14.05
C GLY A 196 8.07 19.58 13.09
N GLY A 197 8.36 18.27 13.06
CA GLY A 197 9.29 17.64 12.14
C GLY A 197 8.66 17.13 10.83
N VAL A 198 7.36 17.35 10.59
CA VAL A 198 6.64 16.77 9.45
C VAL A 198 6.08 17.86 8.54
N GLU A 199 6.54 17.91 7.31
CA GLU A 199 6.07 18.84 6.29
C GLU A 199 5.10 18.13 5.32
N PHE A 200 4.03 18.83 4.91
CA PHE A 200 3.02 18.31 3.99
C PHE A 200 2.85 19.25 2.79
N LEU A 201 3.34 18.86 1.64
CA LEU A 201 3.29 19.60 0.39
C LEU A 201 2.16 19.08 -0.49
N GLY A 202 1.01 19.76 -0.47
CA GLY A 202 -0.17 19.45 -1.31
C GLY A 202 -0.01 19.98 -2.74
N HIS A 203 0.97 19.44 -3.49
CA HIS A 203 1.38 19.94 -4.79
C HIS A 203 1.62 18.82 -5.80
N GLU A 204 1.54 19.16 -7.07
CA GLU A 204 1.98 18.31 -8.17
C GLU A 204 3.52 18.31 -8.22
N LEU A 205 4.13 17.11 -8.27
CA LEU A 205 5.56 16.90 -8.09
C LEU A 205 6.40 17.69 -9.11
N PHE A 206 6.09 17.56 -10.41
CA PHE A 206 6.92 18.13 -11.47
C PHE A 206 6.93 19.67 -11.51
N LYS A 207 5.94 20.30 -10.84
CA LYS A 207 5.86 21.75 -10.65
C LYS A 207 6.43 22.22 -9.32
N SER A 208 6.97 21.31 -8.49
CA SER A 208 7.31 21.62 -7.09
C SER A 208 8.75 21.31 -6.70
N TRP A 209 9.63 21.01 -7.65
CA TRP A 209 11.03 20.67 -7.38
C TRP A 209 11.77 21.70 -6.54
N GLY A 210 11.52 22.99 -6.78
CA GLY A 210 12.13 24.06 -5.98
C GLY A 210 11.74 24.02 -4.50
N LYS A 211 10.51 23.59 -4.18
CA LYS A 211 10.07 23.40 -2.79
C LYS A 211 10.73 22.17 -2.16
N VAL A 212 10.72 21.05 -2.89
CA VAL A 212 11.35 19.80 -2.46
C VAL A 212 12.85 20.04 -2.18
N LYS A 213 13.56 20.66 -3.12
CA LYS A 213 15.01 20.93 -2.97
C LYS A 213 15.33 21.84 -1.78
N ARG A 214 14.48 22.82 -1.48
CA ARG A 214 14.68 23.78 -0.37
C ARG A 214 14.69 23.06 1.00
N SER A 215 13.91 22.00 1.15
CA SER A 215 13.84 21.21 2.39
C SER A 215 14.89 20.10 2.49
N GLY A 216 15.69 19.88 1.42
CA GLY A 216 16.80 18.92 1.36
C GLY A 216 18.12 19.46 1.93
N PRO A 217 19.26 18.74 1.74
CA PRO A 217 19.33 17.41 1.16
C PRO A 217 18.70 16.32 2.03
N TYR A 218 18.40 15.14 1.44
CA TYR A 218 17.73 14.04 2.11
C TYR A 218 18.64 12.83 2.27
N ASP A 219 18.55 12.18 3.44
CA ASP A 219 19.28 10.94 3.73
C ASP A 219 18.52 9.71 3.21
N LEU A 220 17.19 9.82 3.06
CA LEU A 220 16.34 8.77 2.52
C LEU A 220 15.27 9.40 1.61
N VAL A 221 15.17 8.91 0.39
CA VAL A 221 14.11 9.28 -0.56
C VAL A 221 13.26 8.05 -0.87
N ILE A 222 11.95 8.17 -0.68
CA ILE A 222 10.97 7.13 -0.98
C ILE A 222 10.18 7.57 -2.21
N ILE A 223 10.07 6.67 -3.21
CA ILE A 223 9.37 6.91 -4.47
C ILE A 223 8.41 5.75 -4.68
N ASP A 224 7.13 5.96 -4.38
CA ASP A 224 6.07 4.94 -4.50
C ASP A 224 4.88 5.47 -5.33
N PRO A 225 5.08 5.69 -6.63
CA PRO A 225 4.06 6.25 -7.49
C PRO A 225 3.01 5.21 -7.87
N PRO A 226 1.77 5.63 -8.19
CA PRO A 226 0.83 4.78 -8.91
C PRO A 226 1.38 4.48 -10.31
N SER A 227 1.01 3.33 -10.91
CA SER A 227 1.37 3.01 -12.30
C SER A 227 0.86 4.07 -13.29
N PHE A 228 -0.30 4.65 -13.00
CA PHE A 228 -0.89 5.74 -13.76
C PHE A 228 -1.70 6.68 -12.88
N GLN A 229 -1.50 7.98 -13.04
CA GLN A 229 -2.33 9.04 -12.44
C GLN A 229 -2.70 10.07 -13.52
N LYS A 230 -3.99 10.14 -13.85
CA LYS A 230 -4.49 11.02 -14.93
C LYS A 230 -4.01 12.47 -14.75
N GLY A 231 -3.34 12.98 -15.78
CA GLY A 231 -2.88 14.37 -15.84
C GLY A 231 -1.60 14.69 -15.05
N SER A 232 -0.99 13.73 -14.32
CA SER A 232 0.20 14.00 -13.53
C SER A 232 1.33 12.98 -13.65
N PHE A 233 1.04 11.67 -13.78
CA PHE A 233 2.06 10.64 -13.79
C PHE A 233 1.70 9.44 -14.68
N ALA A 234 2.68 9.01 -15.49
CA ALA A 234 2.66 7.73 -16.20
C ALA A 234 4.03 7.05 -16.02
N LEU A 235 4.05 5.82 -15.49
CA LEU A 235 5.23 5.11 -15.05
C LEU A 235 6.37 5.14 -16.09
N SER A 236 6.10 4.66 -17.30
CA SER A 236 7.11 4.53 -18.38
C SER A 236 7.70 5.85 -18.88
N ARG A 237 6.96 6.97 -18.71
CA ARG A 237 7.40 8.29 -19.20
C ARG A 237 7.99 9.16 -18.11
N ASP A 238 7.46 9.07 -16.90
CA ASP A 238 7.67 10.11 -15.90
C ASP A 238 8.62 9.66 -14.76
N TYR A 239 8.80 8.35 -14.56
CA TYR A 239 9.69 7.84 -13.52
C TYR A 239 11.15 8.32 -13.73
N GLN A 240 11.66 8.24 -14.95
CA GLN A 240 12.99 8.73 -15.33
C GLN A 240 13.22 10.21 -14.94
N LYS A 241 12.17 11.06 -15.01
CA LYS A 241 12.28 12.47 -14.63
C LYS A 241 12.52 12.66 -13.14
N ILE A 242 12.03 11.73 -12.32
CA ILE A 242 12.28 11.72 -10.87
C ILE A 242 13.70 11.24 -10.60
N LEU A 243 14.10 10.13 -11.22
CA LEU A 243 15.45 9.56 -11.03
C LEU A 243 16.55 10.57 -11.38
N ARG A 244 16.38 11.33 -12.46
CA ARG A 244 17.30 12.40 -12.89
C ARG A 244 17.49 13.49 -11.85
N ARG A 245 16.55 13.67 -10.91
CA ARG A 245 16.63 14.67 -9.84
C ARG A 245 17.29 14.15 -8.56
N LEU A 246 17.43 12.85 -8.40
CA LEU A 246 17.98 12.26 -7.18
C LEU A 246 19.38 12.76 -6.80
N PRO A 247 20.34 12.94 -7.74
CA PRO A 247 21.67 13.41 -7.42
C PRO A 247 21.69 14.76 -6.67
N GLU A 248 20.78 15.66 -7.03
CA GLU A 248 20.69 17.00 -6.40
C GLU A 248 19.83 17.04 -5.13
N LEU A 249 19.07 15.98 -4.85
CA LEU A 249 18.19 15.87 -3.68
C LEU A 249 18.83 15.11 -2.53
N LEU A 250 19.71 14.15 -2.83
CA LEU A 250 20.30 13.25 -1.84
C LEU A 250 21.53 13.86 -1.13
N ALA A 251 21.63 13.55 0.16
CA ALA A 251 22.86 13.72 0.92
C ALA A 251 23.97 12.77 0.41
N GLU A 252 25.21 12.97 0.88
CA GLU A 252 26.38 12.20 0.44
C GLU A 252 26.19 10.68 0.60
N ALA A 253 25.68 10.22 1.75
CA ALA A 253 25.36 8.81 2.01
C ALA A 253 23.87 8.48 1.82
N GLY A 254 23.19 9.22 0.91
CA GLY A 254 21.75 9.09 0.70
C GLY A 254 21.33 7.76 0.11
N VAL A 255 20.16 7.30 0.53
CA VAL A 255 19.54 6.03 0.12
C VAL A 255 18.20 6.31 -0.56
N VAL A 256 17.86 5.51 -1.56
CA VAL A 256 16.57 5.59 -2.26
C VAL A 256 15.83 4.26 -2.12
N LEU A 257 14.57 4.31 -1.71
CA LEU A 257 13.60 3.23 -1.86
C LEU A 257 12.70 3.58 -3.04
N ALA A 258 12.87 2.87 -4.15
CA ALA A 258 12.11 3.07 -5.39
C ALA A 258 11.16 1.89 -5.61
N CYS A 259 9.87 2.18 -5.78
CA CYS A 259 8.82 1.17 -5.86
C CYS A 259 8.11 1.18 -7.22
N VAL A 260 7.71 0.00 -7.69
CA VAL A 260 6.82 -0.21 -8.83
C VAL A 260 5.83 -1.33 -8.50
N ASN A 261 4.54 -1.03 -8.61
CA ASN A 261 3.47 -2.02 -8.46
C ASN A 261 2.69 -2.17 -9.77
N ASP A 262 3.40 -2.49 -10.84
CA ASP A 262 2.86 -2.80 -12.16
C ASP A 262 3.26 -4.23 -12.54
N PRO A 263 2.29 -5.14 -12.77
CA PRO A 263 2.59 -6.55 -13.05
C PRO A 263 3.31 -6.77 -14.40
N ASP A 264 3.21 -5.82 -15.33
CA ASP A 264 3.83 -5.89 -16.65
C ASP A 264 5.26 -5.34 -16.66
N VAL A 265 5.74 -4.81 -15.52
CA VAL A 265 7.05 -4.19 -15.38
C VAL A 265 7.89 -4.97 -14.38
N GLY A 266 8.96 -5.62 -14.84
CA GLY A 266 9.90 -6.36 -14.00
C GLY A 266 10.87 -5.43 -13.21
N PRO A 267 11.63 -5.99 -12.25
CA PRO A 267 12.59 -5.22 -11.44
C PRO A 267 13.71 -4.59 -12.26
N GLY A 268 14.08 -5.20 -13.40
CA GLY A 268 15.09 -4.68 -14.33
C GLY A 268 14.81 -3.26 -14.81
N PHE A 269 13.55 -2.91 -14.98
CA PHE A 269 13.14 -1.56 -15.38
C PHE A 269 13.75 -0.47 -14.48
N LEU A 270 13.56 -0.57 -13.17
CA LEU A 270 14.09 0.44 -12.22
C LEU A 270 15.62 0.41 -12.15
N ILE A 271 16.23 -0.76 -12.25
CA ILE A 271 17.69 -0.90 -12.19
C ILE A 271 18.34 -0.24 -13.41
N GLU A 272 17.80 -0.46 -14.60
CA GLU A 272 18.28 0.12 -15.86
C GLU A 272 18.02 1.62 -15.92
N GLU A 273 16.81 2.07 -15.54
CA GLU A 273 16.47 3.48 -15.50
C GLU A 273 17.36 4.24 -14.48
N MET A 274 17.60 3.67 -13.29
CA MET A 274 18.47 4.27 -12.28
C MET A 274 19.92 4.38 -12.80
N ALA A 275 20.44 3.32 -13.41
CA ALA A 275 21.79 3.33 -13.96
C ALA A 275 21.98 4.37 -15.08
N ARG A 276 20.93 4.68 -15.83
CA ARG A 276 20.94 5.66 -16.91
C ARG A 276 20.79 7.11 -16.39
N GLU A 277 19.87 7.34 -15.46
CA GLU A 277 19.46 8.69 -15.05
C GLU A 277 20.18 9.21 -13.79
N ALA A 278 20.68 8.31 -12.94
CA ALA A 278 21.42 8.61 -11.72
C ALA A 278 22.54 7.57 -11.49
N PRO A 279 23.59 7.54 -12.36
CA PRO A 279 24.61 6.50 -12.38
C PRO A 279 25.46 6.38 -11.12
N GLU A 280 25.46 7.41 -10.27
CA GLU A 280 26.08 7.38 -8.93
C GLU A 280 25.31 6.53 -7.91
N LEU A 281 24.08 6.13 -8.22
CA LEU A 281 23.27 5.27 -7.36
C LEU A 281 23.36 3.82 -7.85
N ALA A 282 23.83 2.93 -7.00
CA ALA A 282 23.91 1.50 -7.28
C ALA A 282 22.74 0.75 -6.64
N PHE A 283 22.19 -0.23 -7.37
CA PHE A 283 21.25 -1.19 -6.80
C PHE A 283 21.92 -1.93 -5.62
N SER A 284 21.22 -2.00 -4.49
CA SER A 284 21.70 -2.65 -3.28
C SER A 284 20.93 -3.95 -3.01
N GLU A 285 19.60 -3.86 -2.97
CA GLU A 285 18.74 -5.00 -2.65
C GLU A 285 17.29 -4.78 -3.13
N ARG A 286 16.54 -5.87 -3.27
CA ARG A 286 15.08 -5.87 -3.38
C ARG A 286 14.50 -6.32 -2.06
N LEU A 287 13.59 -5.53 -1.49
CA LEU A 287 12.87 -5.93 -0.30
C LEU A 287 11.91 -7.06 -0.64
N GLU A 288 11.79 -8.01 0.26
CA GLU A 288 10.81 -9.10 0.14
C GLU A 288 9.39 -8.56 0.24
N ASN A 289 8.47 -9.21 -0.46
CA ASN A 289 7.05 -8.98 -0.27
C ASN A 289 6.53 -9.77 0.93
N PRO A 290 5.51 -9.27 1.65
CA PRO A 290 4.89 -10.06 2.70
C PRO A 290 4.34 -11.39 2.14
N PRO A 291 4.51 -12.52 2.84
CA PRO A 291 4.13 -13.85 2.33
C PRO A 291 2.63 -13.98 2.06
N GLU A 292 1.82 -13.08 2.56
CA GLU A 292 0.38 -12.99 2.32
C GLU A 292 0.03 -12.49 0.90
N PHE A 293 1.04 -12.12 0.11
CA PHE A 293 0.90 -11.67 -1.28
C PHE A 293 1.62 -12.61 -2.26
N PRO A 294 1.27 -13.92 -2.27
CA PRO A 294 1.89 -14.86 -3.20
C PRO A 294 1.51 -14.53 -4.63
N ASP A 295 2.45 -14.72 -5.57
CA ASP A 295 2.23 -14.60 -7.01
C ASP A 295 2.94 -15.74 -7.73
N ILE A 296 2.30 -16.30 -8.79
CA ILE A 296 2.93 -17.34 -9.63
C ILE A 296 4.17 -16.82 -10.37
N HIS A 297 4.24 -15.49 -10.55
CA HIS A 297 5.39 -14.80 -11.13
C HIS A 297 5.91 -13.74 -10.16
N PRO A 298 6.91 -14.04 -9.31
CA PRO A 298 7.40 -13.12 -8.28
C PRO A 298 7.78 -11.73 -8.81
N ASP A 299 8.19 -11.61 -10.08
CA ASP A 299 8.53 -10.34 -10.71
C ASP A 299 7.32 -9.52 -11.15
N SER A 300 6.12 -10.11 -11.20
CA SER A 300 4.85 -9.39 -11.42
C SER A 300 4.30 -8.75 -10.14
N SER A 301 4.77 -9.17 -8.97
CA SER A 301 4.39 -8.60 -7.68
C SER A 301 5.03 -7.22 -7.44
N LEU A 302 4.75 -6.59 -6.30
CA LEU A 302 5.38 -5.34 -5.90
C LEU A 302 6.92 -5.43 -5.94
N LYS A 303 7.56 -4.45 -6.58
CA LYS A 303 9.01 -4.24 -6.59
C LYS A 303 9.34 -3.05 -5.70
N ALA A 304 10.01 -3.29 -4.58
CA ALA A 304 10.55 -2.28 -3.69
C ALA A 304 12.09 -2.44 -3.69
N LEU A 305 12.77 -1.55 -4.40
CA LEU A 305 14.20 -1.64 -4.68
C LEU A 305 14.97 -0.55 -3.93
N VAL A 306 16.04 -0.95 -3.27
CA VAL A 306 16.93 -0.06 -2.54
C VAL A 306 18.15 0.27 -3.39
N PHE A 307 18.45 1.56 -3.49
CA PHE A 307 19.65 2.08 -4.16
C PHE A 307 20.46 2.91 -3.18
N LYS A 308 21.78 2.81 -3.24
CA LYS A 308 22.70 3.56 -2.40
C LYS A 308 23.72 4.31 -3.26
N ARG A 309 24.15 5.47 -2.77
CA ARG A 309 25.26 6.20 -3.41
C ARG A 309 26.53 5.37 -3.32
N ARG A 310 27.28 5.33 -4.46
CA ARG A 310 28.57 4.62 -4.55
C ARG A 310 29.65 5.33 -3.73
#